data_f3d0e2694c6de7260d88f51cb64363c3
#
_entry.id   f3d0e2694c6de7260d88f51cb64363c3
#
_cell.length_a   1.000
_cell.length_b   1.000
_cell.length_c   1.000
_cell.angle_alpha   90.00
_cell.angle_beta   90.00
_cell.angle_gamma   90.00
#
_symmetry.space_group_name_H-M   'P 1'
#
loop_
_entity.id
_entity.type
_entity.pdbx_description
1 polymer ?
#
loop_
_entity_poly.entity_id
_entity_poly.type
_entity_poly.pdbx_seq_one_letter_code
_entity_poly.pdbx_strand_id
1 'polypeptide(L)'
;MEHARHFIRLLALIALAIIGFLGVRAMAVPKDFGVTGHFRESAIPEIAAREPRHIGSEACGECHDTEFAAWKAGKHSTPQCENCHGPGFIHVKVVSEDSVSAYPDRIKNNPKGLRVLSGIQECKWCHLKTFERPSTLKSIKNVEQHIVSHKGKFTATSKCIDCHNPHTTVVK
;
A
#
# COMPACT_ATOMS: atom_id res chain seq x y z
N MET A 1 -17.05 12.94 62.10
CA MET A 1 -15.66 12.44 61.79
C MET A 1 -15.63 11.26 60.82
N GLU A 2 -16.69 10.49 60.65
CA GLU A 2 -16.70 9.33 59.72
C GLU A 2 -16.63 9.74 58.23
N HIS A 3 -17.38 10.79 57.84
CA HIS A 3 -17.32 11.29 56.45
C HIS A 3 -15.93 11.75 56.04
N ALA A 4 -15.14 12.32 56.92
CA ALA A 4 -13.77 12.72 56.64
C ALA A 4 -12.87 11.51 56.36
N ARG A 5 -13.07 10.37 57.05
CA ARG A 5 -12.29 9.13 56.79
C ARG A 5 -12.60 8.55 55.42
N HIS A 6 -13.84 8.56 54.96
CA HIS A 6 -14.20 8.09 53.64
C HIS A 6 -13.59 8.98 52.56
N PHE A 7 -13.62 10.30 52.74
CA PHE A 7 -13.00 11.25 51.83
C PHE A 7 -11.48 11.06 51.73
N ILE A 8 -10.81 10.89 52.85
CA ILE A 8 -9.34 10.62 52.87
C ILE A 8 -9.01 9.30 52.20
N ARG A 9 -9.79 8.24 52.41
CA ARG A 9 -9.60 6.95 51.73
C ARG A 9 -9.77 7.08 50.22
N LEU A 10 -10.78 7.82 49.75
CA LEU A 10 -11.00 8.06 48.33
C LEU A 10 -9.84 8.84 47.71
N LEU A 11 -9.38 9.91 48.37
CA LEU A 11 -8.21 10.66 47.90
C LEU A 11 -6.93 9.79 47.82
N ALA A 12 -6.73 8.94 48.84
CA ALA A 12 -5.59 8.03 48.84
C ALA A 12 -5.64 7.02 47.66
N LEU A 13 -6.82 6.47 47.37
CA LEU A 13 -7.00 5.57 46.21
C LEU A 13 -6.77 6.28 44.90
N ILE A 14 -7.27 7.50 44.73
CA ILE A 14 -7.04 8.31 43.53
C ILE A 14 -5.55 8.62 43.39
N ALA A 15 -4.88 9.05 44.46
CA ALA A 15 -3.44 9.31 44.42
C ALA A 15 -2.64 8.06 44.06
N LEU A 16 -2.98 6.90 44.62
CA LEU A 16 -2.34 5.61 44.28
C LEU A 16 -2.55 5.25 42.80
N ALA A 17 -3.75 5.47 42.28
CA ALA A 17 -4.07 5.21 40.87
C ALA A 17 -3.26 6.14 39.94
N ILE A 18 -3.14 7.43 40.30
CA ILE A 18 -2.33 8.39 39.54
C ILE A 18 -0.85 8.01 39.55
N ILE A 19 -0.30 7.68 40.72
CA ILE A 19 1.10 7.25 40.85
C ILE A 19 1.36 5.97 40.04
N GLY A 20 0.47 5.00 40.15
CA GLY A 20 0.54 3.76 39.38
C GLY A 20 0.49 4.03 37.88
N PHE A 21 -0.41 4.88 37.41
CA PHE A 21 -0.50 5.28 36.01
C PHE A 21 0.76 5.98 35.53
N LEU A 22 1.29 6.94 36.29
CA LEU A 22 2.52 7.64 35.94
C LEU A 22 3.74 6.70 35.89
N GLY A 23 3.81 5.75 36.81
CA GLY A 23 4.84 4.71 36.86
C GLY A 23 4.79 3.81 35.60
N VAL A 24 3.61 3.28 35.29
CA VAL A 24 3.42 2.47 34.07
C VAL A 24 3.73 3.27 32.81
N ARG A 25 3.26 4.51 32.74
CA ARG A 25 3.56 5.39 31.61
C ARG A 25 5.07 5.61 31.44
N ALA A 26 5.78 5.89 32.53
CA ALA A 26 7.23 6.11 32.51
C ALA A 26 8.03 4.90 32.03
N MET A 27 7.50 3.68 32.28
CA MET A 27 8.11 2.43 31.83
C MET A 27 7.70 2.05 30.40
N ALA A 28 6.46 2.30 30.00
CA ALA A 28 5.91 1.84 28.74
C ALA A 28 6.14 2.82 27.56
N VAL A 29 6.24 4.12 27.84
CA VAL A 29 6.41 5.14 26.81
C VAL A 29 7.90 5.41 26.59
N PRO A 30 8.42 5.21 25.35
CA PRO A 30 9.81 5.54 25.03
C PRO A 30 10.13 7.02 25.28
N LYS A 31 11.36 7.30 25.69
CA LYS A 31 11.81 8.67 26.04
C LYS A 31 11.74 9.66 24.87
N ASP A 32 11.86 9.14 23.66
CA ASP A 32 11.82 9.88 22.39
C ASP A 32 10.41 10.02 21.79
N PHE A 33 9.38 9.56 22.52
CA PHE A 33 7.99 9.70 22.08
C PHE A 33 7.50 11.15 22.28
N GLY A 34 6.96 11.73 21.21
CA GLY A 34 6.36 13.07 21.28
C GLY A 34 7.34 14.23 21.09
N VAL A 35 8.61 13.98 20.79
CA VAL A 35 9.61 15.02 20.56
C VAL A 35 9.34 15.80 19.29
N THR A 36 9.05 15.09 18.19
CA THR A 36 8.80 15.68 16.86
C THR A 36 7.38 15.47 16.37
N GLY A 37 6.51 14.78 17.13
CA GLY A 37 5.13 14.46 16.77
C GLY A 37 4.60 13.30 17.61
N HIS A 38 3.39 12.83 17.32
CA HIS A 38 2.73 11.74 18.06
C HIS A 38 3.31 10.35 17.71
N PHE A 39 4.63 10.24 17.63
CA PHE A 39 5.34 9.00 17.33
C PHE A 39 6.71 8.97 18.04
N ARG A 40 7.36 7.82 18.01
CA ARG A 40 8.71 7.60 18.53
C ARG A 40 9.73 8.11 17.50
N GLU A 41 10.57 9.09 17.85
CA GLU A 41 11.52 9.72 16.94
C GLU A 41 12.51 8.71 16.34
N SER A 42 12.98 7.76 17.14
CA SER A 42 13.88 6.68 16.68
C SER A 42 13.24 5.78 15.60
N ALA A 43 11.92 5.80 15.41
CA ALA A 43 11.28 5.06 14.34
C ALA A 43 11.67 5.57 12.94
N ILE A 44 12.01 6.85 12.80
CA ILE A 44 12.42 7.45 11.50
C ILE A 44 13.71 6.81 10.99
N PRO A 45 14.84 6.86 11.71
CA PRO A 45 16.06 6.22 11.25
C PRO A 45 15.96 4.70 11.18
N GLU A 46 15.19 4.06 12.06
CA GLU A 46 14.93 2.62 11.98
C GLU A 46 14.21 2.21 10.68
N ILE A 47 13.24 3.01 10.24
CA ILE A 47 12.52 2.77 8.98
C ILE A 47 13.41 3.10 7.79
N ALA A 48 14.15 4.22 7.85
CA ALA A 48 15.06 4.65 6.80
C ALA A 48 16.22 3.67 6.58
N ALA A 49 16.65 2.95 7.60
CA ALA A 49 17.68 1.93 7.51
C ALA A 49 17.21 0.61 6.87
N ARG A 50 15.89 0.45 6.65
CA ARG A 50 15.37 -0.76 5.99
C ARG A 50 15.68 -0.73 4.50
N GLU A 51 15.95 -1.90 3.95
CA GLU A 51 16.07 -2.07 2.49
C GLU A 51 14.81 -1.55 1.77
N PRO A 52 14.94 -0.66 0.76
CA PRO A 52 13.78 -0.16 0.04
C PRO A 52 13.08 -1.31 -0.68
N ARG A 53 11.75 -1.30 -0.65
CA ARG A 53 10.95 -2.31 -1.37
C ARG A 53 10.53 -1.82 -2.75
N HIS A 54 10.41 -0.50 -2.91
CA HIS A 54 10.05 0.17 -4.14
C HIS A 54 11.30 0.78 -4.78
N ILE A 55 11.43 0.63 -6.09
CA ILE A 55 12.61 1.05 -6.86
C ILE A 55 12.29 2.15 -7.90
N GLY A 56 10.99 2.44 -8.10
CA GLY A 56 10.55 3.42 -9.08
C GLY A 56 10.44 2.87 -10.51
N SER A 57 9.70 3.61 -11.34
CA SER A 57 9.41 3.17 -12.71
C SER A 57 10.64 3.24 -13.62
N GLU A 58 11.58 4.12 -13.35
CA GLU A 58 12.81 4.30 -14.12
C GLU A 58 13.66 3.03 -14.10
N ALA A 59 13.82 2.41 -12.95
CA ALA A 59 14.55 1.15 -12.82
C ALA A 59 13.87 -0.02 -13.59
N CYS A 60 12.54 0.01 -13.72
CA CYS A 60 11.83 -0.96 -14.55
C CYS A 60 12.15 -0.77 -16.04
N GLY A 61 12.31 0.48 -16.49
CA GLY A 61 12.60 0.85 -17.86
C GLY A 61 13.95 0.37 -18.37
N GLU A 62 14.91 0.06 -17.49
CA GLU A 62 16.22 -0.47 -17.88
C GLU A 62 16.13 -1.85 -18.57
N CYS A 63 15.11 -2.66 -18.25
CA CYS A 63 14.88 -3.97 -18.84
C CYS A 63 13.56 -4.06 -19.63
N HIS A 64 12.56 -3.23 -19.28
CA HIS A 64 11.23 -3.20 -19.88
C HIS A 64 11.01 -1.90 -20.65
N ASP A 65 11.89 -1.59 -21.59
CA ASP A 65 11.93 -0.35 -22.36
C ASP A 65 10.65 -0.08 -23.16
N THR A 66 10.10 -1.11 -23.78
CA THR A 66 8.85 -1.04 -24.57
C THR A 66 7.65 -0.68 -23.69
N GLU A 67 7.47 -1.37 -22.56
CA GLU A 67 6.40 -1.12 -21.63
C GLU A 67 6.55 0.23 -20.93
N PHE A 68 7.80 0.61 -20.62
CA PHE A 68 8.12 1.90 -20.02
C PHE A 68 7.81 3.05 -20.98
N ALA A 69 8.20 2.96 -22.24
CA ALA A 69 7.89 3.96 -23.25
C ALA A 69 6.37 4.09 -23.47
N ALA A 70 5.65 2.97 -23.53
CA ALA A 70 4.20 2.94 -23.67
C ALA A 70 3.49 3.57 -22.46
N TRP A 71 3.93 3.27 -21.24
CA TRP A 71 3.43 3.85 -20.00
C TRP A 71 3.70 5.36 -19.94
N LYS A 72 4.91 5.79 -20.24
CA LYS A 72 5.33 7.20 -20.20
C LYS A 72 4.56 8.08 -21.17
N ALA A 73 4.25 7.54 -22.36
CA ALA A 73 3.44 8.21 -23.37
C ALA A 73 1.93 8.10 -23.10
N GLY A 74 1.50 7.17 -22.24
CA GLY A 74 0.11 6.88 -21.92
C GLY A 74 -0.47 7.81 -20.84
N LYS A 75 -1.78 7.67 -20.61
CA LYS A 75 -2.48 8.42 -19.55
C LYS A 75 -2.23 7.88 -18.14
N HIS A 76 -1.53 6.75 -18.01
CA HIS A 76 -1.11 6.17 -16.75
C HIS A 76 0.33 6.56 -16.35
N SER A 77 0.90 7.60 -16.95
CA SER A 77 2.26 8.08 -16.64
C SER A 77 2.44 8.62 -15.20
N THR A 78 1.35 8.87 -14.47
CA THR A 78 1.42 9.30 -13.05
C THR A 78 1.54 8.12 -12.08
N PRO A 79 0.69 7.06 -12.14
CA PRO A 79 0.91 5.90 -11.28
C PRO A 79 2.16 5.14 -11.72
N GLN A 80 3.03 4.82 -10.77
CA GLN A 80 4.23 4.04 -11.03
C GLN A 80 3.90 2.57 -11.36
N CYS A 81 4.82 1.89 -12.03
CA CYS A 81 4.69 0.47 -12.37
C CYS A 81 4.32 -0.38 -11.14
N GLU A 82 4.95 -0.08 -10.01
CA GLU A 82 4.77 -0.79 -8.75
C GLU A 82 3.40 -0.58 -8.09
N ASN A 83 2.66 0.48 -8.44
CA ASN A 83 1.28 0.65 -7.97
C ASN A 83 0.37 -0.48 -8.46
N CYS A 84 0.64 -0.98 -9.65
CA CYS A 84 -0.07 -2.08 -10.26
C CYS A 84 0.62 -3.43 -10.01
N HIS A 85 1.92 -3.52 -10.26
CA HIS A 85 2.68 -4.76 -10.22
C HIS A 85 3.20 -5.15 -8.84
N GLY A 86 3.17 -4.23 -7.86
CA GLY A 86 3.75 -4.42 -6.54
C GLY A 86 5.24 -4.09 -6.47
N PRO A 87 5.83 -4.15 -5.28
CA PRO A 87 7.22 -3.75 -5.03
C PRO A 87 8.24 -4.53 -5.88
N GLY A 88 9.05 -3.81 -6.66
CA GLY A 88 9.96 -4.38 -7.65
C GLY A 88 11.34 -4.78 -7.15
N PHE A 89 11.75 -4.34 -5.95
CA PHE A 89 13.10 -4.54 -5.43
C PHE A 89 13.59 -5.99 -5.50
N ILE A 90 12.78 -6.94 -5.01
CA ILE A 90 13.14 -8.36 -5.01
C ILE A 90 13.23 -8.91 -6.44
N HIS A 91 12.33 -8.48 -7.33
CA HIS A 91 12.36 -8.90 -8.72
C HIS A 91 13.67 -8.50 -9.39
N VAL A 92 14.06 -7.22 -9.26
CA VAL A 92 15.32 -6.74 -9.85
C VAL A 92 16.51 -7.46 -9.23
N LYS A 93 16.56 -7.59 -7.90
CA LYS A 93 17.65 -8.27 -7.21
C LYS A 93 17.81 -9.74 -7.66
N VAL A 94 16.71 -10.46 -7.81
CA VAL A 94 16.73 -11.86 -8.28
C VAL A 94 17.17 -11.96 -9.73
N VAL A 95 16.70 -11.06 -10.59
CA VAL A 95 17.04 -11.10 -12.03
C VAL A 95 18.47 -10.63 -12.27
N SER A 96 18.96 -9.64 -11.54
CA SER A 96 20.31 -9.09 -11.73
C SER A 96 21.43 -9.94 -11.11
N GLU A 97 21.15 -10.61 -9.98
CA GLU A 97 22.16 -11.33 -9.21
C GLU A 97 22.14 -12.85 -9.42
N ASP A 98 21.24 -13.37 -10.26
CA ASP A 98 20.98 -14.81 -10.41
C ASP A 98 20.70 -15.53 -9.06
N SER A 99 20.22 -14.76 -8.07
CA SER A 99 20.10 -15.20 -6.67
C SER A 99 18.73 -15.83 -6.37
N VAL A 100 18.27 -16.71 -7.26
CA VAL A 100 17.03 -17.51 -7.07
C VAL A 100 17.01 -18.23 -5.72
N SER A 101 18.19 -18.61 -5.21
CA SER A 101 18.35 -19.28 -3.93
C SER A 101 18.04 -18.42 -2.70
N ALA A 102 18.15 -17.10 -2.78
CA ALA A 102 17.92 -16.21 -1.65
C ALA A 102 16.43 -16.01 -1.30
N TYR A 103 15.52 -16.29 -2.24
CA TYR A 103 14.07 -16.06 -2.07
C TYR A 103 13.21 -17.23 -2.60
N PRO A 104 13.44 -18.46 -2.16
CA PRO A 104 12.88 -19.67 -2.77
C PRO A 104 11.34 -19.71 -2.77
N ASP A 105 10.71 -19.26 -1.70
CA ASP A 105 9.24 -19.33 -1.57
C ASP A 105 8.50 -18.34 -2.47
N ARG A 106 9.07 -17.17 -2.71
CA ARG A 106 8.47 -16.16 -3.61
C ARG A 106 8.63 -16.53 -5.08
N ILE A 107 9.74 -17.16 -5.44
CA ILE A 107 10.04 -17.59 -6.81
C ILE A 107 9.26 -18.85 -7.16
N LYS A 108 9.08 -19.79 -6.23
CA LYS A 108 8.30 -21.00 -6.43
C LYS A 108 6.85 -20.73 -6.80
N ASN A 109 6.24 -19.71 -6.21
CA ASN A 109 4.83 -19.34 -6.44
C ASN A 109 4.66 -18.24 -7.51
N ASN A 110 5.68 -17.45 -7.77
CA ASN A 110 5.72 -16.43 -8.82
C ASN A 110 7.17 -16.21 -9.26
N PRO A 111 7.67 -16.97 -10.24
CA PRO A 111 9.06 -16.92 -10.68
C PRO A 111 9.48 -15.54 -11.22
N LYS A 112 8.53 -14.68 -11.58
CA LYS A 112 8.79 -13.30 -12.01
C LYS A 112 8.81 -12.30 -10.84
N GLY A 113 8.50 -12.75 -9.61
CA GLY A 113 8.55 -11.94 -8.39
C GLY A 113 7.55 -10.78 -8.31
N LEU A 114 6.88 -10.43 -9.38
CA LEU A 114 5.90 -9.36 -9.48
C LEU A 114 4.50 -9.91 -9.73
N ARG A 115 3.51 -9.18 -9.23
CA ARG A 115 2.11 -9.50 -9.49
C ARG A 115 1.76 -9.19 -10.94
N VAL A 116 1.19 -10.17 -11.63
CA VAL A 116 0.57 -9.95 -12.93
C VAL A 116 -0.90 -9.66 -12.70
N LEU A 117 -1.37 -8.51 -13.18
CA LEU A 117 -2.77 -8.12 -13.06
C LEU A 117 -3.64 -9.03 -13.91
N SER A 118 -4.54 -9.75 -13.27
CA SER A 118 -5.40 -10.72 -13.96
C SER A 118 -6.89 -10.46 -13.75
N GLY A 119 -7.26 -9.51 -12.91
CA GLY A 119 -8.64 -9.30 -12.48
C GLY A 119 -9.18 -7.89 -12.73
N ILE A 120 -10.43 -7.71 -12.37
CA ILE A 120 -11.12 -6.42 -12.39
C ILE A 120 -10.78 -5.58 -11.15
N GLN A 121 -10.44 -6.24 -10.03
CA GLN A 121 -10.33 -5.57 -8.71
C GLN A 121 -9.23 -4.52 -8.68
N GLU A 122 -8.10 -4.78 -9.30
CA GLU A 122 -6.96 -3.87 -9.34
C GLU A 122 -7.33 -2.55 -10.05
N CYS A 123 -8.05 -2.63 -11.15
CA CYS A 123 -8.51 -1.45 -11.88
C CYS A 123 -9.59 -0.69 -11.08
N LYS A 124 -10.45 -1.41 -10.38
CA LYS A 124 -11.51 -0.82 -9.53
C LYS A 124 -10.94 0.04 -8.40
N TRP A 125 -9.77 -0.26 -7.88
CA TRP A 125 -9.16 0.56 -6.83
C TRP A 125 -9.01 2.03 -7.23
N CYS A 126 -8.78 2.31 -8.50
CA CYS A 126 -8.71 3.68 -9.02
C CYS A 126 -9.94 4.07 -9.84
N HIS A 127 -10.51 3.18 -10.62
CA HIS A 127 -11.53 3.50 -11.61
C HIS A 127 -12.99 3.30 -11.18
N LEU A 128 -13.26 2.63 -10.04
CA LEU A 128 -14.62 2.60 -9.50
C LEU A 128 -14.96 3.96 -8.88
N LYS A 129 -16.09 4.53 -9.24
CA LYS A 129 -16.54 5.81 -8.66
C LYS A 129 -16.90 5.63 -7.19
N THR A 130 -16.17 6.32 -6.32
CA THR A 130 -16.46 6.47 -4.90
C THR A 130 -16.65 7.94 -4.56
N PHE A 131 -17.15 8.25 -3.38
CA PHE A 131 -17.39 9.61 -2.92
C PHE A 131 -16.10 10.42 -2.84
N GLU A 132 -15.00 9.80 -2.41
CA GLU A 132 -13.72 10.48 -2.15
C GLU A 132 -12.88 10.71 -3.42
N ARG A 133 -13.31 10.17 -4.58
CA ARG A 133 -12.49 10.27 -5.80
C ARG A 133 -12.67 11.61 -6.49
N PRO A 134 -11.54 12.24 -6.91
CA PRO A 134 -11.58 13.47 -7.69
C PRO A 134 -12.40 13.29 -8.98
N SER A 135 -13.15 14.31 -9.35
CA SER A 135 -13.93 14.32 -10.61
C SER A 135 -13.06 14.28 -11.86
N THR A 136 -11.79 14.65 -11.74
CA THR A 136 -10.78 14.57 -12.82
C THR A 136 -10.40 13.16 -13.21
N LEU A 137 -10.56 12.20 -12.28
CA LEU A 137 -10.30 10.80 -12.56
C LEU A 137 -11.49 10.18 -13.32
N LYS A 138 -11.22 9.60 -14.48
CA LYS A 138 -12.24 8.86 -15.23
C LYS A 138 -12.66 7.62 -14.45
N SER A 139 -13.89 7.60 -13.99
CA SER A 139 -14.43 6.55 -13.12
C SER A 139 -15.66 5.88 -13.72
N ILE A 140 -15.84 4.61 -13.37
CA ILE A 140 -16.94 3.76 -13.78
C ILE A 140 -17.90 3.64 -12.60
N LYS A 141 -19.19 3.92 -12.81
CA LYS A 141 -20.22 3.78 -11.76
C LYS A 141 -20.54 2.32 -11.47
N ASN A 142 -20.66 1.51 -12.52
CA ASN A 142 -20.97 0.10 -12.45
C ASN A 142 -20.17 -0.66 -13.52
N VAL A 143 -19.30 -1.57 -13.09
CA VAL A 143 -18.40 -2.33 -13.97
C VAL A 143 -19.17 -3.31 -14.86
N GLU A 144 -20.16 -4.00 -14.33
CA GLU A 144 -20.98 -4.92 -15.09
C GLU A 144 -21.73 -4.21 -16.22
N GLN A 145 -22.40 -3.10 -15.90
CA GLN A 145 -23.11 -2.28 -16.88
C GLN A 145 -22.16 -1.74 -17.95
N HIS A 146 -20.95 -1.31 -17.57
CA HIS A 146 -19.93 -0.85 -18.50
C HIS A 146 -19.53 -1.96 -19.49
N ILE A 147 -19.25 -3.16 -19.00
CA ILE A 147 -18.88 -4.31 -19.85
C ILE A 147 -20.04 -4.73 -20.76
N VAL A 148 -21.24 -4.82 -20.21
CA VAL A 148 -22.44 -5.21 -20.98
C VAL A 148 -22.72 -4.23 -22.10
N SER A 149 -22.58 -2.91 -21.85
CA SER A 149 -22.83 -1.88 -22.89
C SER A 149 -21.84 -1.93 -24.05
N HIS A 150 -20.65 -2.52 -23.87
CA HIS A 150 -19.61 -2.59 -24.90
C HIS A 150 -19.41 -3.98 -25.50
N LYS A 151 -19.58 -5.05 -24.72
CA LYS A 151 -19.42 -6.45 -25.14
C LYS A 151 -20.72 -7.27 -25.13
N GLY A 152 -21.82 -6.70 -24.68
CA GLY A 152 -23.12 -7.38 -24.59
C GLY A 152 -23.23 -8.46 -23.49
N LYS A 153 -22.13 -8.89 -22.86
CA LYS A 153 -22.12 -9.95 -21.85
C LYS A 153 -21.05 -9.72 -20.80
N PHE A 154 -21.44 -9.78 -19.53
CA PHE A 154 -20.53 -9.85 -18.39
C PHE A 154 -20.47 -11.31 -17.87
N THR A 155 -19.26 -11.77 -17.57
CA THR A 155 -19.02 -13.12 -17.02
C THR A 155 -18.05 -13.02 -15.83
N ALA A 156 -17.98 -14.07 -15.02
CA ALA A 156 -17.03 -14.15 -13.92
C ALA A 156 -15.55 -14.06 -14.35
N THR A 157 -15.28 -14.35 -15.63
CA THR A 157 -13.94 -14.31 -16.22
C THR A 157 -13.64 -13.01 -16.98
N SER A 158 -14.59 -12.08 -17.08
CA SER A 158 -14.39 -10.79 -17.75
C SER A 158 -13.28 -9.98 -17.07
N LYS A 159 -12.41 -9.36 -17.87
CA LYS A 159 -11.28 -8.55 -17.40
C LYS A 159 -11.25 -7.20 -18.10
N CYS A 160 -10.81 -6.17 -17.42
CA CYS A 160 -10.63 -4.85 -18.03
C CYS A 160 -9.61 -4.88 -19.17
N ILE A 161 -8.56 -5.69 -19.01
CA ILE A 161 -7.48 -5.85 -20.00
C ILE A 161 -7.91 -6.59 -21.28
N ASP A 162 -9.10 -7.19 -21.31
CA ASP A 162 -9.62 -7.79 -22.54
C ASP A 162 -9.92 -6.73 -23.60
N CYS A 163 -10.23 -5.49 -23.18
CA CYS A 163 -10.52 -4.36 -24.04
C CYS A 163 -9.51 -3.23 -23.90
N HIS A 164 -8.91 -3.03 -22.73
CA HIS A 164 -8.02 -1.91 -22.44
C HIS A 164 -6.57 -2.39 -22.33
N ASN A 165 -5.65 -1.68 -22.99
CA ASN A 165 -4.22 -1.86 -22.73
C ASN A 165 -3.85 -1.04 -21.47
N PRO A 166 -3.36 -1.67 -20.38
CA PRO A 166 -3.07 -0.96 -19.15
C PRO A 166 -1.90 0.03 -19.24
N HIS A 167 -0.94 -0.19 -20.13
CA HIS A 167 0.22 0.70 -20.32
C HIS A 167 -0.11 1.91 -21.19
N THR A 168 -0.75 1.72 -22.34
CA THR A 168 -1.10 2.81 -23.26
C THR A 168 -2.45 3.45 -22.97
N THR A 169 -3.32 2.77 -22.18
CA THR A 169 -4.72 3.18 -21.89
C THR A 169 -5.62 3.27 -23.12
N VAL A 170 -5.20 2.73 -24.22
CA VAL A 170 -5.99 2.67 -25.47
C VAL A 170 -6.94 1.47 -25.41
N VAL A 171 -8.13 1.65 -25.98
CA VAL A 171 -9.05 0.53 -26.23
C VAL A 171 -8.53 -0.24 -27.43
N LYS A 172 -8.47 -1.56 -27.31
CA LYS A 172 -8.02 -2.47 -28.38
C LYS A 172 -9.07 -2.57 -29.47
#